data_c4590ff7bd902237f35abec6a832fc73
#
_entry.id   c4590ff7bd902237f35abec6a832fc73
#
_cell.length_a   1.000
_cell.length_b   1.000
_cell.length_c   1.000
_cell.angle_alpha   90.00
_cell.angle_beta   90.00
_cell.angle_gamma   90.00
#
_symmetry.space_group_name_H-M   'P 1'
#
loop_
_entity.id
_entity.type
_entity.pdbx_description
1 polymer ?
#
loop_
_entity_poly.entity_id
_entity_poly.type
_entity_poly.pdbx_seq_one_letter_code
_entity_poly.pdbx_strand_id
1 'polypeptide(L)'
;MKELYLAGGPYYGIQEVFSRIHGVTGTVAGFANSEKENPTKEEVADGHTGAVECVKVIYNPKKIDIGSLLSIFFTIVNPYTEGVQGKCEGPQYKTGIYFTSNEDIPQITYYVTYIQNRGNSRQMSESCLVMNEVQKKIPPKVQTEVKKLENFYEAPEEEQHFLRKHPETYSPIDIELLEKSGTFDTTF
;
A
#
# COMPACT_ATOMS: atom_id res chain seq x y z
N MET A 1 6.97 -16.80 -10.39
CA MET A 1 6.95 -15.50 -9.70
C MET A 1 5.69 -14.78 -10.13
N LYS A 2 5.06 -14.04 -9.23
CA LYS A 2 3.91 -13.17 -9.51
C LYS A 2 4.25 -11.72 -9.14
N GLU A 3 3.45 -10.79 -9.62
CA GLU A 3 3.62 -9.36 -9.37
C GLU A 3 2.31 -8.76 -8.86
N LEU A 4 2.42 -7.86 -7.88
CA LEU A 4 1.32 -7.04 -7.38
C LEU A 4 1.83 -5.61 -7.22
N TYR A 5 1.01 -4.63 -7.53
CA TYR A 5 1.39 -3.22 -7.47
C TYR A 5 0.58 -2.53 -6.39
N LEU A 6 1.25 -1.95 -5.42
CA LEU A 6 0.66 -1.39 -4.20
C LEU A 6 1.00 0.10 -4.07
N ALA A 7 -0.04 0.92 -3.94
CA ALA A 7 0.05 2.36 -3.77
C ALA A 7 -0.63 2.79 -2.47
N GLY A 8 -0.02 3.68 -1.72
CA GLY A 8 -0.58 4.17 -0.46
C GLY A 8 0.42 5.05 0.29
N GLY A 9 0.48 6.32 -0.06
CA GLY A 9 1.47 7.26 0.45
C GLY A 9 2.80 7.18 -0.29
N PRO A 10 3.87 7.72 0.30
CA PRO A 10 5.19 7.68 -0.30
C PRO A 10 5.65 6.24 -0.55
N TYR A 11 6.07 5.94 -1.78
CA TYR A 11 6.51 4.59 -2.16
C TYR A 11 7.68 4.05 -1.35
N TYR A 12 8.55 4.91 -0.82
CA TYR A 12 9.72 4.47 -0.07
C TYR A 12 9.37 3.69 1.20
N GLY A 13 8.27 4.03 1.87
CA GLY A 13 7.82 3.30 3.07
C GLY A 13 7.29 1.92 2.73
N ILE A 14 6.46 1.84 1.69
CA ILE A 14 5.90 0.56 1.20
C ILE A 14 7.04 -0.33 0.70
N GLN A 15 7.98 0.22 -0.08
CA GLN A 15 9.12 -0.53 -0.59
C GLN A 15 9.96 -1.11 0.55
N GLU A 16 10.24 -0.33 1.59
CA GLU A 16 11.02 -0.80 2.73
C GLU A 16 10.33 -1.95 3.46
N VAL A 17 9.03 -1.86 3.71
CA VAL A 17 8.27 -2.95 4.35
C VAL A 17 8.30 -4.21 3.50
N PHE A 18 7.84 -4.12 2.25
CA PHE A 18 7.70 -5.33 1.41
C PHE A 18 9.04 -5.96 1.02
N SER A 19 10.12 -5.18 0.96
CA SER A 19 11.46 -5.72 0.72
C SER A 19 11.99 -6.62 1.85
N ARG A 20 11.38 -6.57 3.03
CA ARG A 20 11.74 -7.40 4.19
C ARG A 20 10.81 -8.60 4.40
N ILE A 21 9.71 -8.70 3.64
CA ILE A 21 8.72 -9.77 3.82
C ILE A 21 9.24 -11.08 3.23
N HIS A 22 9.17 -12.15 4.03
CA HIS A 22 9.53 -13.49 3.55
C HIS A 22 8.61 -13.91 2.39
N GLY A 23 9.20 -14.38 1.30
CA GLY A 23 8.47 -14.75 0.08
C GLY A 23 8.40 -13.64 -0.97
N VAL A 24 8.65 -12.39 -0.61
CA VAL A 24 8.92 -11.30 -1.56
C VAL A 24 10.36 -11.45 -2.06
N THR A 25 10.55 -11.41 -3.37
CA THR A 25 11.85 -11.62 -4.02
C THR A 25 12.41 -10.36 -4.67
N GLY A 26 11.58 -9.33 -4.80
CA GLY A 26 12.02 -8.04 -5.32
C GLY A 26 10.94 -6.98 -5.13
N THR A 27 11.37 -5.74 -5.01
CA THR A 27 10.50 -4.56 -4.96
C THR A 27 11.09 -3.46 -5.81
N VAL A 28 10.25 -2.75 -6.55
CA VAL A 28 10.65 -1.61 -7.38
C VAL A 28 9.70 -0.45 -7.11
N ALA A 29 10.22 0.70 -6.69
CA ALA A 29 9.45 1.93 -6.55
C ALA A 29 9.23 2.59 -7.92
N GLY A 30 8.09 3.21 -8.11
CA GLY A 30 7.78 3.88 -9.38
C GLY A 30 6.41 4.56 -9.38
N PHE A 31 5.89 4.77 -10.57
CA PHE A 31 4.65 5.49 -10.82
C PHE A 31 3.70 4.62 -11.64
N ALA A 32 2.49 4.39 -11.13
CA ALA A 32 1.49 3.57 -11.77
C ALA A 32 0.41 4.41 -12.45
N ASN A 33 -0.08 3.92 -13.58
CA ASN A 33 -1.24 4.45 -14.31
C ASN A 33 -1.09 5.92 -14.69
N SER A 34 0.06 6.27 -15.25
CA SER A 34 0.34 7.61 -15.75
C SER A 34 -0.26 7.82 -17.14
N GLU A 35 -0.89 8.97 -17.35
CA GLU A 35 -1.31 9.45 -18.67
C GLU A 35 -0.12 9.95 -19.51
N LYS A 36 0.98 10.28 -18.85
CA LYS A 36 2.24 10.71 -19.46
C LYS A 36 3.28 9.60 -19.41
N GLU A 37 3.99 9.41 -20.52
CA GLU A 37 5.16 8.50 -20.55
C GLU A 37 6.32 9.06 -19.73
N ASN A 38 6.97 8.19 -18.97
CA ASN A 38 8.14 8.50 -18.13
C ASN A 38 7.95 9.78 -17.29
N PRO A 39 6.91 9.86 -16.45
CA PRO A 39 6.65 11.05 -15.65
C PRO A 39 7.77 11.28 -14.64
N THR A 40 8.09 12.53 -14.36
CA THR A 40 8.96 12.88 -13.23
C THR A 40 8.17 12.86 -11.91
N LYS A 41 8.88 12.79 -10.80
CA LYS A 41 8.26 12.81 -9.46
C LYS A 41 7.45 14.10 -9.22
N GLU A 42 7.97 15.23 -9.70
CA GLU A 42 7.32 16.54 -9.60
C GLU A 42 6.02 16.57 -10.42
N GLU A 43 6.04 16.04 -11.63
CA GLU A 43 4.85 15.98 -12.50
C GLU A 43 3.76 15.08 -11.92
N VAL A 44 4.15 13.99 -11.23
CA VAL A 44 3.21 13.13 -10.53
C VAL A 44 2.63 13.84 -9.31
N ALA A 45 3.46 14.56 -8.56
CA ALA A 45 3.02 15.34 -7.39
C ALA A 45 2.06 16.48 -7.76
N ASP A 46 2.23 17.09 -8.93
CA ASP A 46 1.32 18.13 -9.44
C ASP A 46 -0.08 17.59 -9.81
N GLY A 47 -0.22 16.27 -9.90
CA GLY A 47 -1.49 15.61 -10.20
C GLY A 47 -1.93 15.61 -11.65
N HIS A 48 -1.17 16.22 -12.57
CA HIS A 48 -1.52 16.33 -13.99
C HIS A 48 -1.37 15.02 -14.75
N THR A 49 -0.56 14.09 -14.25
CA THR A 49 -0.31 12.80 -14.89
C THR A 49 -1.33 11.71 -14.51
N GLY A 50 -2.16 11.96 -13.50
CA GLY A 50 -3.07 10.96 -12.93
C GLY A 50 -2.36 9.79 -12.23
N ALA A 51 -1.01 9.73 -12.29
CA ALA A 51 -0.22 8.66 -11.71
C ALA A 51 -0.19 8.73 -10.18
N VAL A 52 0.07 7.59 -9.58
CA VAL A 52 0.31 7.46 -8.14
C VAL A 52 1.69 6.87 -7.86
N GLU A 53 2.28 7.26 -6.74
CA GLU A 53 3.46 6.58 -6.22
C GLU A 53 3.10 5.14 -5.87
N CYS A 54 3.84 4.18 -6.39
CA CYS A 54 3.49 2.78 -6.34
C CYS A 54 4.73 1.91 -6.19
N VAL A 55 4.57 0.75 -5.58
CA VAL A 55 5.62 -0.26 -5.47
C VAL A 55 5.18 -1.53 -6.19
N LYS A 56 5.99 -1.94 -7.16
CA LYS A 56 5.91 -3.27 -7.75
C LYS A 56 6.49 -4.27 -6.78
N VAL A 57 5.67 -5.22 -6.32
CA VAL A 57 6.06 -6.30 -5.41
C VAL A 57 6.13 -7.59 -6.20
N ILE A 58 7.32 -8.18 -6.30
CA ILE A 58 7.58 -9.45 -6.96
C ILE A 58 7.68 -10.52 -5.87
N TYR A 59 6.85 -11.56 -5.95
CA TYR A 59 6.76 -12.55 -4.90
C TYR A 59 6.66 -13.99 -5.42
N ASN A 60 7.01 -14.93 -4.56
CA ASN A 60 6.85 -16.37 -4.82
C ASN A 60 5.51 -16.85 -4.24
N PRO A 61 4.51 -17.19 -5.07
CA PRO A 61 3.18 -17.59 -4.59
C PRO A 61 3.15 -18.92 -3.82
N LYS A 62 4.26 -19.67 -3.82
CA LYS A 62 4.44 -20.87 -2.97
C LYS A 62 4.89 -20.54 -1.55
N LYS A 63 5.34 -19.29 -1.31
CA LYS A 63 5.85 -18.84 0.00
C LYS A 63 4.96 -17.80 0.65
N ILE A 64 4.27 -16.99 -0.14
CA ILE A 64 3.35 -15.98 0.34
C ILE A 64 2.22 -15.79 -0.67
N ASP A 65 0.99 -15.71 -0.22
CA ASP A 65 -0.17 -15.47 -1.05
C ASP A 65 -0.59 -13.98 -1.07
N ILE A 66 -1.51 -13.64 -1.97
CA ILE A 66 -2.05 -12.28 -2.09
C ILE A 66 -2.75 -11.84 -0.82
N GLY A 67 -3.49 -12.74 -0.15
CA GLY A 67 -4.19 -12.41 1.09
C GLY A 67 -3.23 -11.95 2.18
N SER A 68 -2.10 -12.63 2.34
CA SER A 68 -1.04 -12.25 3.28
C SER A 68 -0.39 -10.92 2.91
N LEU A 69 -0.10 -10.69 1.62
CA LEU A 69 0.42 -9.40 1.15
C LEU A 69 -0.57 -8.25 1.42
N LEU A 70 -1.86 -8.46 1.17
CA LEU A 70 -2.89 -7.47 1.43
C LEU A 70 -3.13 -7.24 2.93
N SER A 71 -3.00 -8.28 3.75
CA SER A 71 -3.04 -8.14 5.21
C SER A 71 -1.97 -7.18 5.71
N ILE A 72 -0.73 -7.36 5.25
CA ILE A 72 0.37 -6.46 5.57
C ILE A 72 0.10 -5.05 5.03
N PHE A 73 -0.32 -4.94 3.77
CA PHE A 73 -0.61 -3.66 3.12
C PHE A 73 -1.63 -2.84 3.91
N PHE A 74 -2.78 -3.42 4.27
CA PHE A 74 -3.81 -2.72 5.04
C PHE A 74 -3.45 -2.49 6.53
N THR A 75 -2.38 -3.09 7.02
CA THR A 75 -1.83 -2.75 8.33
C THR A 75 -1.01 -1.46 8.29
N ILE A 76 -0.38 -1.15 7.15
CA ILE A 76 0.55 -0.03 7.00
C ILE A 76 -0.03 1.20 6.31
N VAL A 77 -1.19 1.08 5.64
CA VAL A 77 -1.86 2.21 4.97
C VAL A 77 -3.23 2.48 5.59
N ASN A 78 -3.67 3.74 5.49
CA ASN A 78 -5.04 4.12 5.81
C ASN A 78 -5.90 4.01 4.52
N PRO A 79 -6.81 3.03 4.42
CA PRO A 79 -7.61 2.80 3.22
C PRO A 79 -8.81 3.75 3.09
N TYR A 80 -9.08 4.58 4.09
CA TYR A 80 -10.28 5.43 4.18
C TYR A 80 -10.04 6.87 3.75
N THR A 81 -8.78 7.26 3.54
CA THR A 81 -8.42 8.61 3.12
C THR A 81 -8.08 8.64 1.64
N GLU A 82 -8.43 9.74 0.99
CA GLU A 82 -8.05 9.99 -0.39
C GLU A 82 -6.81 10.89 -0.42
N GLY A 83 -5.66 10.32 -0.82
CA GLY A 83 -4.41 11.05 -0.99
C GLY A 83 -3.76 11.55 0.32
N VAL A 84 -4.14 10.98 1.48
CA VAL A 84 -3.55 11.34 2.78
C VAL A 84 -3.05 10.09 3.49
N GLN A 85 -1.77 10.08 3.83
CA GLN A 85 -1.14 9.03 4.64
C GLN A 85 -0.25 9.69 5.70
N GLY A 86 -0.70 9.67 6.96
CA GLY A 86 -0.03 10.40 8.03
C GLY A 86 0.04 11.90 7.72
N LYS A 87 1.25 12.47 7.67
CA LYS A 87 1.51 13.87 7.32
C LYS A 87 1.72 14.10 5.81
N CYS A 88 1.69 13.04 5.01
CA CYS A 88 1.88 13.12 3.57
C CYS A 88 0.53 13.30 2.90
N GLU A 89 0.38 14.38 2.13
CA GLU A 89 -0.84 14.73 1.41
C GLU A 89 -0.52 15.08 -0.04
N GLY A 90 -1.33 14.56 -0.95
CA GLY A 90 -1.22 14.84 -2.38
C GLY A 90 -1.89 13.78 -3.24
N PRO A 91 -2.19 14.11 -4.52
CA PRO A 91 -2.84 13.19 -5.45
C PRO A 91 -2.03 11.92 -5.72
N GLN A 92 -0.70 12.01 -5.62
CA GLN A 92 0.21 10.88 -5.79
C GLN A 92 0.14 9.83 -4.67
N TYR A 93 -0.46 10.16 -3.54
CA TYR A 93 -0.50 9.30 -2.34
C TYR A 93 -1.81 8.54 -2.16
N LYS A 94 -2.66 8.48 -3.18
CA LYS A 94 -3.87 7.66 -3.17
C LYS A 94 -3.54 6.20 -2.96
N THR A 95 -4.42 5.50 -2.22
CA THR A 95 -4.29 4.06 -2.03
C THR A 95 -4.81 3.29 -3.24
N GLY A 96 -4.09 2.27 -3.65
CA GLY A 96 -4.45 1.45 -4.80
C GLY A 96 -3.82 0.06 -4.76
N ILE A 97 -4.53 -0.88 -5.36
CA ILE A 97 -4.07 -2.24 -5.61
C ILE A 97 -4.25 -2.49 -7.10
N TYR A 98 -3.13 -2.64 -7.82
CA TYR A 98 -3.17 -2.85 -9.27
C TYR A 98 -2.65 -4.23 -9.60
N PHE A 99 -3.39 -4.96 -10.43
CA PHE A 99 -3.10 -6.34 -10.81
C PHE A 99 -2.82 -6.45 -12.31
N THR A 100 -2.07 -7.46 -12.69
CA THR A 100 -1.76 -7.79 -14.09
C THR A 100 -2.57 -8.99 -14.60
N SER A 101 -2.97 -9.89 -13.69
CA SER A 101 -3.77 -11.08 -14.01
C SER A 101 -5.18 -11.00 -13.42
N ASN A 102 -6.18 -11.33 -14.23
CA ASN A 102 -7.57 -11.40 -13.76
C ASN A 102 -7.80 -12.52 -12.73
N GLU A 103 -6.91 -13.50 -12.65
CA GLU A 103 -6.95 -14.57 -11.64
C GLU A 103 -6.84 -14.04 -10.20
N ASP A 104 -6.22 -12.87 -10.03
CA ASP A 104 -5.98 -12.27 -8.73
C ASP A 104 -7.21 -11.48 -8.21
N ILE A 105 -8.15 -11.12 -9.09
CA ILE A 105 -9.34 -10.31 -8.79
C ILE A 105 -10.18 -10.88 -7.63
N PRO A 106 -10.51 -12.19 -7.58
CA PRO A 106 -11.35 -12.72 -6.51
C PRO A 106 -10.74 -12.53 -5.13
N GLN A 107 -9.44 -12.78 -4.98
CA GLN A 107 -8.75 -12.62 -3.69
C GLN A 107 -8.64 -11.15 -3.28
N ILE A 108 -8.32 -10.26 -4.22
CA ILE A 108 -8.24 -8.82 -3.97
C ILE A 108 -9.62 -8.28 -3.56
N THR A 109 -10.66 -8.61 -4.31
CA THR A 109 -12.03 -8.16 -4.03
C THR A 109 -12.53 -8.68 -2.68
N TYR A 110 -12.26 -9.95 -2.38
CA TYR A 110 -12.61 -10.54 -1.09
C TYR A 110 -11.99 -9.75 0.06
N TYR A 111 -10.69 -9.45 -0.03
CA TYR A 111 -9.97 -8.76 1.04
C TYR A 111 -10.43 -7.31 1.20
N VAL A 112 -10.61 -6.58 0.12
CA VAL A 112 -11.13 -5.19 0.16
C VAL A 112 -12.55 -5.15 0.73
N THR A 113 -13.42 -6.12 0.35
CA THR A 113 -14.75 -6.25 0.91
C THR A 113 -14.71 -6.58 2.40
N TYR A 114 -13.78 -7.43 2.83
CA TYR A 114 -13.56 -7.72 4.24
C TYR A 114 -13.19 -6.46 5.04
N ILE A 115 -12.24 -5.66 4.54
CA ILE A 115 -11.86 -4.38 5.15
C ILE A 115 -13.05 -3.42 5.20
N GLN A 116 -13.83 -3.31 4.11
CA GLN A 116 -15.03 -2.46 4.06
C GLN A 116 -16.06 -2.84 5.11
N ASN A 117 -16.28 -4.14 5.33
CA ASN A 117 -17.36 -4.63 6.21
C ASN A 117 -16.96 -4.66 7.69
N ARG A 118 -15.67 -4.87 8.00
CA ARG A 118 -15.18 -5.05 9.38
C ARG A 118 -14.37 -3.88 9.91
N GLY A 119 -13.96 -2.99 9.02
CA GLY A 119 -13.05 -1.90 9.34
C GLY A 119 -11.61 -2.39 9.56
N ASN A 120 -10.68 -1.44 9.59
CA ASN A 120 -9.32 -1.71 10.03
C ASN A 120 -9.32 -1.81 11.56
N SER A 121 -8.85 -2.91 12.14
CA SER A 121 -8.82 -3.17 13.58
C SER A 121 -8.15 -2.05 14.39
N ARG A 122 -7.20 -1.32 13.78
CA ARG A 122 -6.52 -0.18 14.38
C ARG A 122 -7.44 1.03 14.58
N GLN A 123 -8.38 1.28 13.66
CA GLN A 123 -9.35 2.37 13.79
C GLN A 123 -10.55 2.00 14.65
N MET A 124 -10.91 0.72 14.73
CA MET A 124 -11.96 0.25 15.63
C MET A 124 -11.57 0.37 17.10
N SER A 125 -10.30 0.25 17.46
CA SER A 125 -9.85 0.39 18.85
C SER A 125 -9.97 1.81 19.39
N GLU A 126 -9.79 2.83 18.54
CA GLU A 126 -9.99 4.24 18.94
C GLU A 126 -11.46 4.64 19.03
N SER A 127 -12.33 3.94 18.29
CA SER A 127 -13.79 4.21 18.28
C SER A 127 -14.58 3.44 19.34
N CYS A 128 -14.02 2.38 19.90
CA CYS A 128 -14.69 1.48 20.86
C CYS A 128 -14.63 1.95 22.32
N LEU A 129 -14.02 3.08 22.64
CA LEU A 129 -13.93 3.58 24.02
C LEU A 129 -15.14 4.37 24.49
N VAL A 130 -16.21 4.50 23.69
CA VAL A 130 -17.49 5.06 24.14
C VAL A 130 -18.51 3.94 24.28
N MET A 131 -18.48 3.29 25.42
CA MET A 131 -19.53 2.40 25.88
C MET A 131 -20.84 3.17 26.06
N ASN A 132 -21.86 2.78 25.35
CA ASN A 132 -23.30 2.83 25.62
C ASN A 132 -24.22 3.30 24.49
N GLU A 133 -23.82 3.25 23.23
CA GLU A 133 -24.85 3.28 22.18
C GLU A 133 -24.59 2.18 21.16
N VAL A 134 -25.53 1.24 21.06
CA VAL A 134 -25.61 0.23 20.00
C VAL A 134 -26.01 0.92 18.68
N GLN A 135 -25.23 1.88 18.24
CA GLN A 135 -25.22 2.29 16.86
C GLN A 135 -24.15 1.45 16.17
N LYS A 136 -24.59 0.54 15.31
CA LYS A 136 -23.73 -0.07 14.31
C LYS A 136 -23.16 1.09 13.49
N LYS A 137 -22.01 1.65 13.90
CA LYS A 137 -21.30 2.62 13.07
C LYS A 137 -20.96 1.92 11.78
N ILE A 138 -21.58 2.37 10.69
CA ILE A 138 -21.21 1.94 9.35
C ILE A 138 -19.73 2.32 9.18
N PRO A 139 -18.84 1.37 8.89
CA PRO A 139 -17.42 1.70 8.69
C PRO A 139 -17.30 2.71 7.53
N PRO A 140 -16.35 3.64 7.60
CA PRO A 140 -16.13 4.59 6.52
C PRO A 140 -15.85 3.84 5.21
N LYS A 141 -16.22 4.46 4.08
CA LYS A 141 -16.01 3.87 2.76
C LYS A 141 -14.52 3.72 2.49
N VAL A 142 -14.12 2.51 2.07
CA VAL A 142 -12.76 2.26 1.58
C VAL A 142 -12.53 3.04 0.28
N GLN A 143 -11.47 3.86 0.25
CA GLN A 143 -11.07 4.68 -0.89
C GLN A 143 -10.02 4.00 -1.77
N THR A 144 -9.52 2.83 -1.37
CA THR A 144 -8.51 2.09 -2.11
C THR A 144 -9.03 1.70 -3.50
N GLU A 145 -8.35 2.19 -4.53
CA GLU A 145 -8.65 1.84 -5.92
C GLU A 145 -8.22 0.40 -6.20
N VAL A 146 -9.06 -0.35 -6.89
CA VAL A 146 -8.73 -1.69 -7.38
C VAL A 146 -8.97 -1.73 -8.88
N LYS A 147 -7.91 -1.82 -9.66
CA LYS A 147 -8.02 -1.92 -11.12
C LYS A 147 -6.85 -2.68 -11.74
N LYS A 148 -7.02 -3.06 -13.00
CA LYS A 148 -5.93 -3.60 -13.80
C LYS A 148 -4.87 -2.51 -14.01
N LEU A 149 -3.60 -2.88 -13.88
CA LEU A 149 -2.48 -1.99 -14.18
C LEU A 149 -2.50 -1.59 -15.65
N GLU A 150 -2.43 -0.30 -15.93
CA GLU A 150 -2.32 0.23 -17.29
C GLU A 150 -0.86 0.39 -17.73
N ASN A 151 -0.05 0.97 -16.85
CA ASN A 151 1.40 1.12 -17.05
C ASN A 151 2.10 1.31 -15.70
N PHE A 152 3.42 1.12 -15.72
CA PHE A 152 4.28 1.36 -14.57
C PHE A 152 5.62 1.88 -15.06
N TYR A 153 6.06 3.01 -14.54
CA TYR A 153 7.35 3.62 -14.80
C TYR A 153 8.21 3.58 -13.55
N GLU A 154 9.37 2.94 -13.62
CA GLU A 154 10.28 2.82 -12.50
C GLU A 154 10.83 4.19 -12.09
N ALA A 155 10.88 4.46 -10.79
CA ALA A 155 11.54 5.64 -10.27
C ALA A 155 13.07 5.53 -10.47
N PRO A 156 13.79 6.66 -10.55
CA PRO A 156 15.24 6.65 -10.66
C PRO A 156 15.94 5.83 -9.58
N GLU A 157 17.14 5.35 -9.84
CA GLU A 157 17.91 4.49 -8.93
C GLU A 157 18.17 5.13 -7.56
N GLU A 158 18.32 6.45 -7.52
CA GLU A 158 18.47 7.20 -6.27
C GLU A 158 17.24 7.12 -5.37
N GLU A 159 16.05 6.94 -5.94
CA GLU A 159 14.77 6.78 -5.23
C GLU A 159 14.51 5.33 -4.79
N GLN A 160 15.22 4.36 -5.35
CA GLN A 160 15.08 2.96 -4.95
C GLN A 160 15.69 2.74 -3.55
N HIS A 161 14.93 2.06 -2.69
CA HIS A 161 15.31 1.81 -1.28
C HIS A 161 15.68 3.08 -0.52
N PHE A 162 14.95 4.17 -0.78
CA PHE A 162 15.26 5.52 -0.30
C PHE A 162 15.41 5.59 1.22
N LEU A 163 14.54 4.92 2.00
CA LEU A 163 14.64 4.92 3.47
C LEU A 163 15.91 4.25 4.01
N ARG A 164 16.50 3.31 3.29
CA ARG A 164 17.79 2.72 3.69
C ARG A 164 18.95 3.67 3.48
N LYS A 165 18.86 4.50 2.43
CA LYS A 165 19.87 5.53 2.10
C LYS A 165 19.70 6.76 2.99
N HIS A 166 18.46 7.06 3.41
CA HIS A 166 18.05 8.26 4.16
C HIS A 166 17.14 7.88 5.33
N PRO A 167 17.67 7.23 6.39
CA PRO A 167 16.87 6.72 7.50
C PRO A 167 16.22 7.81 8.36
N GLU A 168 16.70 9.05 8.26
CA GLU A 168 16.15 10.24 8.93
C GLU A 168 14.85 10.76 8.28
N THR A 169 14.52 10.28 7.08
CA THR A 169 13.32 10.72 6.36
C THR A 169 12.05 10.30 7.07
N TYR A 170 11.12 11.25 7.24
CA TYR A 170 9.81 10.93 7.78
C TYR A 170 9.09 9.91 6.89
N SER A 171 8.55 8.87 7.52
CA SER A 171 7.64 7.91 6.90
C SER A 171 6.34 7.85 7.68
N PRO A 172 5.17 7.81 7.02
CA PRO A 172 3.90 7.56 7.70
C PRO A 172 3.79 6.14 8.25
N ILE A 173 4.70 5.24 7.83
CA ILE A 173 4.78 3.85 8.30
C ILE A 173 5.82 3.77 9.41
N ASP A 174 5.41 3.26 10.56
CA ASP A 174 6.30 3.02 11.70
C ASP A 174 7.01 1.67 11.55
N ILE A 175 8.20 1.72 10.94
CA ILE A 175 9.02 0.53 10.67
C ILE A 175 9.48 -0.14 11.98
N GLU A 176 9.83 0.65 13.00
CA GLU A 176 10.27 0.09 14.30
C GLU A 176 9.14 -0.68 15.00
N LEU A 177 7.91 -0.18 14.91
CA LEU A 177 6.75 -0.88 15.46
C LEU A 177 6.53 -2.22 14.75
N LEU A 178 6.69 -2.25 13.42
CA LEU A 178 6.57 -3.48 12.64
C LEU A 178 7.67 -4.49 12.98
N GLU A 179 8.90 -4.04 13.22
CA GLU A 179 10.00 -4.89 13.71
C GLU A 179 9.65 -5.49 15.08
N LYS A 180 9.23 -4.66 16.02
CA LYS A 180 8.86 -5.10 17.38
C LYS A 180 7.64 -6.05 17.40
N SER A 181 6.74 -5.92 16.45
CA SER A 181 5.56 -6.80 16.32
C SER A 181 5.86 -8.15 15.67
N GLY A 182 7.09 -8.38 15.18
CA GLY A 182 7.47 -9.60 14.48
C GLY A 182 6.89 -9.73 13.07
N THR A 183 6.42 -8.64 12.47
CA THR A 183 5.83 -8.65 11.13
C THR A 183 6.78 -9.19 10.08
N PHE A 184 8.08 -8.92 10.22
CA PHE A 184 9.11 -9.36 9.29
C PHE A 184 9.59 -10.80 9.52
N ASP A 185 9.33 -11.35 10.71
CA ASP A 185 9.75 -12.71 11.10
C ASP A 185 8.69 -13.77 10.78
N THR A 186 7.51 -13.34 10.33
CA THR A 186 6.40 -14.25 10.04
C THR A 186 6.67 -15.02 8.75
N THR A 187 6.74 -16.34 8.88
CA THR A 187 6.74 -17.27 7.74
C THR A 187 5.29 -17.66 7.46
N PHE A 188 4.78 -17.32 6.29
CA PHE A 188 3.40 -17.60 5.87
C PHE A 188 3.29 -18.97 5.19
#